data_2c70a4dc361263a08239649a707060f2
#
_entry.id   2c70a4dc361263a08239649a707060f2
#
_cell.length_a   1.000
_cell.length_b   1.000
_cell.length_c   1.000
_cell.angle_alpha   90.00
_cell.angle_beta   90.00
_cell.angle_gamma   90.00
#
_symmetry.space_group_name_H-M   'P 1'
#
loop_
_entity.id
_entity.type
_entity.pdbx_description
1 polymer ?
#
loop_
_entity_poly.entity_id
_entity_poly.type
_entity_poly.pdbx_seq_one_letter_code
_entity_poly.pdbx_strand_id
1 'polypeptide(L)'
;MRENTGKVVLVGAGPGDTGLLTLKGEKYIKQADCLVYDRLSSPEFLSMAKAGCELIYVGKENHNHVMKQDAINELLYEKSKYHELVVRLKGGDPYVFGRGGEEALYLVDRNVEVEVVPGVSSSVAALAAAGIPITHRGIAKGFQVITAHSRKDEEADIDYSLLTDETITCVFLMGLAHVKSIAAGLMKAGRRADTPAAVISNGTLAAQRKCIGTLADIGEKIEEAKLTSPAIIVVGDVVSLNDRLDFFEKRPLFGRKITVPYIKTNELIAKLQQLGADITPVKTGTGAGCSSAPEGSP
;
A
#
# COMPACT_ATOMS: atom_id res chain seq x y z
N MET A 1 7.86 -37.76 13.96
CA MET A 1 6.57 -37.17 14.28
C MET A 1 6.47 -35.93 13.41
N ARG A 2 5.42 -35.79 12.57
CA ARG A 2 5.15 -34.49 11.94
C ARG A 2 4.79 -33.56 13.09
N GLU A 3 5.56 -32.49 13.31
CA GLU A 3 5.08 -31.39 14.11
C GLU A 3 3.84 -30.86 13.39
N ASN A 4 2.71 -30.88 14.08
CA ASN A 4 1.44 -30.45 13.52
C ASN A 4 1.45 -28.90 13.51
N THR A 5 2.09 -28.32 12.48
CA THR A 5 2.09 -26.87 12.28
C THR A 5 0.73 -26.41 11.79
N GLY A 6 0.26 -25.26 12.27
CA GLY A 6 -0.91 -24.59 11.72
C GLY A 6 -0.65 -24.04 10.34
N LYS A 7 -1.69 -23.48 9.74
CA LYS A 7 -1.67 -22.86 8.41
C LYS A 7 -1.20 -21.41 8.50
N VAL A 8 -0.37 -20.99 7.53
CA VAL A 8 -0.01 -19.57 7.34
C VAL A 8 -0.68 -19.04 6.08
N VAL A 9 -1.36 -17.90 6.20
CA VAL A 9 -2.02 -17.25 5.07
C VAL A 9 -1.43 -15.86 4.84
N LEU A 10 -0.84 -15.65 3.66
CA LEU A 10 -0.37 -14.32 3.24
C LEU A 10 -1.54 -13.56 2.64
N VAL A 11 -1.98 -12.49 3.27
CA VAL A 11 -3.16 -11.73 2.84
C VAL A 11 -2.74 -10.35 2.35
N GLY A 12 -3.11 -10.01 1.12
CA GLY A 12 -3.00 -8.66 0.59
C GLY A 12 -4.07 -7.74 1.17
N ALA A 13 -3.62 -6.70 1.88
CA ALA A 13 -4.49 -5.71 2.51
C ALA A 13 -4.98 -4.62 1.56
N GLY A 14 -4.50 -4.61 0.30
CA GLY A 14 -4.76 -3.50 -0.60
C GLY A 14 -3.89 -2.27 -0.30
N PRO A 15 -4.16 -1.14 -0.97
CA PRO A 15 -3.32 0.06 -0.94
C PRO A 15 -3.58 1.01 0.25
N GLY A 16 -4.56 0.71 1.09
CA GLY A 16 -4.90 1.53 2.27
C GLY A 16 -6.41 1.69 2.51
N ASP A 17 -7.20 1.89 1.46
CA ASP A 17 -8.67 1.89 1.57
C ASP A 17 -9.16 0.49 1.99
N THR A 18 -9.81 0.40 3.15
CA THR A 18 -10.31 -0.87 3.70
C THR A 18 -11.40 -1.50 2.82
N GLY A 19 -12.11 -0.70 2.03
CA GLY A 19 -13.08 -1.17 1.04
C GLY A 19 -12.46 -1.94 -0.13
N LEU A 20 -11.12 -1.88 -0.27
CA LEU A 20 -10.37 -2.64 -1.28
C LEU A 20 -9.79 -3.96 -0.74
N LEU A 21 -10.10 -4.31 0.49
CA LEU A 21 -9.80 -5.64 1.03
C LEU A 21 -10.71 -6.68 0.35
N THR A 22 -10.13 -7.80 -0.04
CA THR A 22 -10.94 -8.89 -0.60
C THR A 22 -11.79 -9.56 0.49
N LEU A 23 -13.00 -10.02 0.14
CA LEU A 23 -13.86 -10.78 1.05
C LEU A 23 -13.14 -11.98 1.67
N LYS A 24 -12.25 -12.63 0.90
CA LYS A 24 -11.45 -13.74 1.38
C LYS A 24 -10.40 -13.28 2.40
N GLY A 25 -9.76 -12.14 2.16
CA GLY A 25 -8.82 -11.52 3.10
C GLY A 25 -9.49 -11.15 4.43
N GLU A 26 -10.65 -10.49 4.35
CA GLU A 26 -11.45 -10.15 5.53
C GLU A 26 -11.81 -11.38 6.37
N LYS A 27 -12.24 -12.47 5.70
CA LYS A 27 -12.56 -13.73 6.38
C LYS A 27 -11.37 -14.27 7.16
N TYR A 28 -10.17 -14.29 6.56
CA TYR A 28 -8.97 -14.77 7.23
C TYR A 28 -8.56 -13.87 8.39
N ILE A 29 -8.63 -12.54 8.25
CA ILE A 29 -8.32 -11.61 9.35
C ILE A 29 -9.24 -11.87 10.55
N LYS A 30 -10.56 -12.05 10.31
CA LYS A 30 -11.54 -12.32 11.36
C LYS A 30 -11.33 -13.67 12.06
N GLN A 31 -10.71 -14.64 11.42
CA GLN A 31 -10.48 -15.98 11.94
C GLN A 31 -9.08 -16.18 12.53
N ALA A 32 -8.16 -15.24 12.29
CA ALA A 32 -6.76 -15.36 12.69
C ALA A 32 -6.59 -15.58 14.20
N ASP A 33 -5.72 -16.53 14.56
CA ASP A 33 -5.24 -16.71 15.94
C ASP A 33 -4.03 -15.80 16.21
N CYS A 34 -3.22 -15.57 15.16
CA CYS A 34 -2.10 -14.65 15.18
C CYS A 34 -2.12 -13.81 13.88
N LEU A 35 -1.98 -12.51 14.01
CA LEU A 35 -1.93 -11.54 12.90
C LEU A 35 -0.59 -10.81 12.92
N VAL A 36 0.24 -11.09 11.93
CA VAL A 36 1.56 -10.45 11.73
C VAL A 36 1.41 -9.38 10.66
N TYR A 37 1.69 -8.11 10.99
CA TYR A 37 1.40 -6.98 10.12
C TYR A 37 2.54 -5.94 10.09
N ASP A 38 2.55 -5.10 9.07
CA ASP A 38 3.51 -4.00 8.90
C ASP A 38 2.84 -2.63 8.82
N ARG A 39 3.64 -1.58 8.66
CA ARG A 39 3.19 -0.17 8.65
C ARG A 39 2.18 0.16 7.54
N LEU A 40 2.17 -0.59 6.44
CA LEU A 40 1.25 -0.33 5.33
C LEU A 40 -0.14 -0.92 5.56
N SER A 41 -0.32 -1.66 6.67
CA SER A 41 -1.61 -2.20 7.07
C SER A 41 -2.37 -1.17 7.91
N SER A 42 -3.58 -0.81 7.48
CA SER A 42 -4.43 0.13 8.24
C SER A 42 -4.77 -0.42 9.64
N PRO A 43 -4.76 0.43 10.69
CA PRO A 43 -5.23 0.03 12.02
C PRO A 43 -6.65 -0.54 12.04
N GLU A 44 -7.49 -0.15 11.08
CA GLU A 44 -8.87 -0.67 10.93
C GLU A 44 -8.89 -2.18 10.68
N PHE A 45 -7.92 -2.73 9.93
CA PHE A 45 -7.81 -4.17 9.72
C PHE A 45 -7.56 -4.93 11.02
N LEU A 46 -6.78 -4.34 11.93
CA LEU A 46 -6.49 -4.96 13.22
C LEU A 46 -7.73 -5.07 14.09
N SER A 47 -8.64 -4.10 13.97
CA SER A 47 -9.91 -4.11 14.70
C SER A 47 -10.89 -5.19 14.22
N MET A 48 -10.66 -5.77 13.03
CA MET A 48 -11.47 -6.87 12.50
C MET A 48 -11.08 -8.23 13.10
N ALA A 49 -9.89 -8.34 13.70
CA ALA A 49 -9.44 -9.59 14.29
C ALA A 49 -10.33 -10.00 15.48
N LYS A 50 -10.48 -11.31 15.65
CA LYS A 50 -11.27 -11.85 16.78
C LYS A 50 -10.62 -11.51 18.13
N ALA A 51 -11.43 -11.50 19.17
CA ALA A 51 -10.93 -11.36 20.55
C ALA A 51 -9.92 -12.46 20.87
N GLY A 52 -8.78 -12.08 21.48
CA GLY A 52 -7.70 -13.00 21.80
C GLY A 52 -6.73 -13.29 20.66
N CYS A 53 -6.91 -12.71 19.45
CA CYS A 53 -5.92 -12.78 18.39
C CYS A 53 -4.60 -12.11 18.83
N GLU A 54 -3.48 -12.80 18.68
CA GLU A 54 -2.15 -12.24 18.91
C GLU A 54 -1.80 -11.27 17.78
N LEU A 55 -1.50 -10.00 18.10
CA LEU A 55 -1.14 -8.97 17.11
C LEU A 55 0.36 -8.70 17.17
N ILE A 56 1.09 -8.92 16.07
CA ILE A 56 2.54 -8.76 16.00
C ILE A 56 2.91 -7.76 14.89
N TYR A 57 3.50 -6.64 15.30
CA TYR A 57 4.02 -5.63 14.38
C TYR A 57 5.44 -5.98 13.95
N VAL A 58 5.70 -6.00 12.64
CA VAL A 58 7.02 -6.30 12.06
C VAL A 58 7.58 -5.17 11.19
N GLY A 59 6.93 -4.01 11.18
CA GLY A 59 7.38 -2.83 10.44
C GLY A 59 8.51 -2.05 11.13
N LYS A 60 8.88 -0.92 10.52
CA LYS A 60 9.85 0.01 11.12
C LYS A 60 9.20 0.75 12.29
N GLU A 61 9.74 0.62 13.49
CA GLU A 61 9.47 1.56 14.58
C GLU A 61 10.57 2.64 14.64
N ASN A 62 10.19 3.88 14.99
CA ASN A 62 11.13 4.94 15.24
C ASN A 62 12.10 4.50 16.35
N HIS A 63 13.40 4.38 16.00
CA HIS A 63 14.53 4.02 16.88
C HIS A 63 14.81 2.52 17.15
N ASN A 64 14.05 1.55 16.63
CA ASN A 64 14.41 0.14 16.72
C ASN A 64 14.74 -0.46 15.34
N HIS A 65 15.67 -1.44 15.34
CA HIS A 65 16.10 -2.10 14.12
C HIS A 65 14.92 -2.71 13.37
N VAL A 66 14.84 -2.42 12.07
CA VAL A 66 13.90 -3.10 11.16
C VAL A 66 14.10 -4.59 11.29
N MET A 67 13.02 -5.33 11.55
CA MET A 67 13.11 -6.78 11.52
C MET A 67 13.54 -7.22 10.11
N LYS A 68 14.68 -7.90 10.01
CA LYS A 68 15.15 -8.40 8.72
C LYS A 68 14.18 -9.45 8.18
N GLN A 69 14.13 -9.59 6.85
CA GLN A 69 13.20 -10.54 6.23
C GLN A 69 13.37 -11.98 6.76
N ASP A 70 14.60 -12.40 6.98
CA ASP A 70 14.86 -13.74 7.55
C ASP A 70 14.24 -13.91 8.94
N ALA A 71 14.26 -12.86 9.76
CA ALA A 71 13.64 -12.88 11.08
C ALA A 71 12.08 -12.87 10.98
N ILE A 72 11.50 -12.23 9.96
CA ILE A 72 10.06 -12.30 9.70
C ILE A 72 9.68 -13.71 9.27
N ASN A 73 10.47 -14.31 8.37
CA ASN A 73 10.24 -15.68 7.90
C ASN A 73 10.27 -16.68 9.09
N GLU A 74 11.29 -16.56 9.95
CA GLU A 74 11.41 -17.37 11.16
C GLU A 74 10.24 -17.15 12.12
N LEU A 75 9.85 -15.89 12.35
CA LEU A 75 8.71 -15.55 13.18
C LEU A 75 7.41 -16.23 12.70
N LEU A 76 7.14 -16.20 11.40
CA LEU A 76 5.95 -16.83 10.82
C LEU A 76 5.98 -18.36 11.05
N TYR A 77 7.14 -18.99 10.86
CA TYR A 77 7.33 -20.41 11.12
C TYR A 77 7.12 -20.73 12.60
N GLU A 78 7.76 -20.00 13.50
CA GLU A 78 7.60 -20.22 14.94
C GLU A 78 6.13 -20.06 15.37
N LYS A 79 5.43 -19.02 14.88
CA LYS A 79 4.03 -18.81 15.23
C LYS A 79 3.11 -19.92 14.69
N SER A 80 3.45 -20.53 13.55
CA SER A 80 2.68 -21.66 13.02
C SER A 80 2.75 -22.92 13.90
N LYS A 81 3.72 -23.03 14.81
CA LYS A 81 3.80 -24.16 15.76
C LYS A 81 2.81 -24.06 16.91
N TYR A 82 2.33 -22.85 17.21
CA TYR A 82 1.50 -22.57 18.39
C TYR A 82 0.08 -22.12 18.03
N HIS A 83 -0.20 -21.77 16.78
CA HIS A 83 -1.48 -21.27 16.32
C HIS A 83 -1.99 -22.10 15.14
N GLU A 84 -3.29 -22.35 15.09
CA GLU A 84 -3.92 -23.06 13.97
C GLU A 84 -3.94 -22.22 12.70
N LEU A 85 -4.13 -20.89 12.85
CA LEU A 85 -4.20 -19.94 11.75
C LEU A 85 -3.34 -18.70 12.04
N VAL A 86 -2.23 -18.58 11.32
CA VAL A 86 -1.40 -17.37 11.29
C VAL A 86 -1.70 -16.59 10.02
N VAL A 87 -2.05 -15.32 10.14
CA VAL A 87 -2.25 -14.43 9.00
C VAL A 87 -1.12 -13.43 8.93
N ARG A 88 -0.41 -13.39 7.80
CA ARG A 88 0.55 -12.34 7.46
C ARG A 88 -0.14 -11.29 6.59
N LEU A 89 -0.48 -10.14 7.16
CA LEU A 89 -1.13 -9.03 6.47
C LEU A 89 -0.07 -8.14 5.82
N LYS A 90 -0.17 -7.93 4.51
CA LYS A 90 0.81 -7.20 3.68
C LYS A 90 0.12 -6.10 2.89
N GLY A 91 0.69 -4.90 2.85
CA GLY A 91 0.17 -3.83 2.01
C GLY A 91 0.18 -4.19 0.52
N GLY A 92 -0.83 -3.77 -0.22
CA GLY A 92 -1.01 -4.11 -1.63
C GLY A 92 -1.30 -5.60 -1.85
N ASP A 93 -0.52 -6.22 -2.71
CA ASP A 93 -0.56 -7.66 -3.02
C ASP A 93 0.70 -8.35 -2.49
N PRO A 94 0.62 -9.55 -1.86
CA PRO A 94 1.77 -10.23 -1.28
C PRO A 94 2.88 -10.54 -2.29
N TYR A 95 2.54 -10.78 -3.55
CA TYR A 95 3.48 -11.18 -4.60
C TYR A 95 3.93 -10.04 -5.51
N VAL A 96 3.36 -8.82 -5.36
CA VAL A 96 3.79 -7.64 -6.11
C VAL A 96 4.76 -6.82 -5.25
N PHE A 97 6.06 -7.09 -5.40
CA PHE A 97 7.17 -6.46 -4.66
C PHE A 97 7.01 -6.51 -3.12
N GLY A 98 6.16 -7.41 -2.63
CA GLY A 98 5.87 -7.60 -1.21
C GLY A 98 6.75 -8.67 -0.54
N ARG A 99 7.67 -9.32 -1.25
CA ARG A 99 8.51 -10.43 -0.78
C ARG A 99 7.73 -11.65 -0.25
N GLY A 100 6.43 -11.72 -0.53
CA GLY A 100 5.57 -12.84 -0.10
C GLY A 100 6.03 -14.20 -0.66
N GLY A 101 6.67 -14.20 -1.86
CA GLY A 101 7.28 -15.41 -2.41
C GLY A 101 8.41 -15.96 -1.54
N GLU A 102 9.25 -15.10 -0.97
CA GLU A 102 10.32 -15.50 -0.04
C GLU A 102 9.73 -16.08 1.25
N GLU A 103 8.70 -15.41 1.82
CA GLU A 103 7.99 -15.89 3.01
C GLU A 103 7.33 -17.25 2.75
N ALA A 104 6.64 -17.40 1.62
CA ALA A 104 5.96 -18.64 1.26
C ALA A 104 6.94 -19.82 1.06
N LEU A 105 8.02 -19.61 0.31
CA LEU A 105 9.03 -20.65 0.08
C LEU A 105 9.69 -21.10 1.40
N TYR A 106 10.06 -20.14 2.26
CA TYR A 106 10.65 -20.46 3.56
C TYR A 106 9.77 -21.38 4.41
N LEU A 107 8.45 -21.15 4.39
CA LEU A 107 7.45 -21.93 5.14
C LEU A 107 7.21 -23.31 4.51
N VAL A 108 7.04 -23.36 3.18
CA VAL A 108 6.82 -24.62 2.44
C VAL A 108 8.00 -25.56 2.59
N ASP A 109 9.24 -25.08 2.55
CA ASP A 109 10.46 -25.86 2.78
C ASP A 109 10.52 -26.48 4.19
N ARG A 110 9.68 -25.96 5.11
CA ARG A 110 9.51 -26.47 6.50
C ARG A 110 8.20 -27.23 6.71
N ASN A 111 7.55 -27.65 5.62
CA ASN A 111 6.28 -28.40 5.61
C ASN A 111 5.10 -27.66 6.29
N VAL A 112 5.10 -26.32 6.31
CA VAL A 112 3.96 -25.51 6.73
C VAL A 112 2.99 -25.36 5.57
N GLU A 113 1.69 -25.55 5.83
CA GLU A 113 0.65 -25.24 4.83
C GLU A 113 0.57 -23.73 4.61
N VAL A 114 0.75 -23.29 3.35
CA VAL A 114 0.71 -21.88 2.98
C VAL A 114 -0.41 -21.63 1.97
N GLU A 115 -1.14 -20.55 2.19
CA GLU A 115 -2.10 -20.03 1.22
C GLU A 115 -1.82 -18.54 0.96
N VAL A 116 -2.05 -18.08 -0.26
CA VAL A 116 -1.93 -16.67 -0.62
C VAL A 116 -3.28 -16.13 -1.07
N VAL A 117 -3.69 -15.05 -0.45
CA VAL A 117 -4.89 -14.30 -0.83
C VAL A 117 -4.43 -13.01 -1.50
N PRO A 118 -4.62 -12.86 -2.82
CA PRO A 118 -4.26 -11.65 -3.53
C PRO A 118 -4.91 -10.40 -2.93
N GLY A 119 -4.23 -9.27 -3.06
CA GLY A 119 -4.76 -7.96 -2.73
C GLY A 119 -4.69 -7.02 -3.92
N VAL A 120 -5.41 -5.90 -3.87
CA VAL A 120 -5.32 -4.89 -4.92
C VAL A 120 -3.99 -4.15 -4.80
N SER A 121 -3.11 -4.32 -5.79
CA SER A 121 -1.83 -3.61 -5.82
C SER A 121 -2.03 -2.09 -5.94
N SER A 122 -1.17 -1.32 -5.27
CA SER A 122 -1.16 0.15 -5.40
C SER A 122 -0.93 0.60 -6.85
N SER A 123 -0.22 -0.19 -7.66
CA SER A 123 0.00 0.08 -9.08
C SER A 123 -1.30 0.17 -9.90
N VAL A 124 -2.39 -0.43 -9.43
CA VAL A 124 -3.71 -0.36 -10.05
C VAL A 124 -4.62 0.60 -9.29
N ALA A 125 -4.74 0.41 -7.98
CA ALA A 125 -5.73 1.12 -7.19
C ALA A 125 -5.41 2.60 -6.99
N ALA A 126 -4.14 2.97 -6.76
CA ALA A 126 -3.78 4.37 -6.57
C ALA A 126 -3.91 5.17 -7.88
N LEU A 127 -3.63 4.55 -9.04
CA LEU A 127 -3.89 5.17 -10.33
C LEU A 127 -5.40 5.41 -10.52
N ALA A 128 -6.22 4.40 -10.27
CA ALA A 128 -7.68 4.52 -10.38
C ALA A 128 -8.22 5.64 -9.48
N ALA A 129 -7.77 5.72 -8.22
CA ALA A 129 -8.13 6.80 -7.29
C ALA A 129 -7.63 8.18 -7.76
N ALA A 130 -6.54 8.25 -8.51
CA ALA A 130 -6.05 9.49 -9.11
C ALA A 130 -6.74 9.86 -10.44
N GLY A 131 -7.72 9.07 -10.89
CA GLY A 131 -8.39 9.27 -12.18
C GLY A 131 -7.53 8.87 -13.38
N ILE A 132 -6.55 7.98 -13.20
CA ILE A 132 -5.64 7.53 -14.24
C ILE A 132 -5.91 6.05 -14.53
N PRO A 133 -6.54 5.70 -15.66
CA PRO A 133 -6.69 4.30 -16.04
C PRO A 133 -5.31 3.73 -16.43
N ILE A 134 -4.93 2.58 -15.86
CA ILE A 134 -3.62 1.98 -16.16
C ILE A 134 -3.49 1.56 -17.64
N THR A 135 -4.60 1.25 -18.30
CA THR A 135 -4.72 1.00 -19.73
C THR A 135 -5.92 1.73 -20.31
N HIS A 136 -5.87 2.10 -21.58
CA HIS A 136 -7.01 2.71 -22.28
C HIS A 136 -6.94 2.38 -23.77
N ARG A 137 -8.06 1.91 -24.35
CA ARG A 137 -8.11 1.60 -25.78
C ARG A 137 -7.76 2.83 -26.61
N GLY A 138 -6.78 2.70 -27.51
CA GLY A 138 -6.28 3.78 -28.36
C GLY A 138 -5.23 4.69 -27.74
N ILE A 139 -4.89 4.51 -26.45
CA ILE A 139 -3.83 5.26 -25.75
C ILE A 139 -2.74 4.30 -25.25
N ALA A 140 -3.12 3.34 -24.39
CA ALA A 140 -2.18 2.39 -23.83
C ALA A 140 -2.71 0.96 -23.93
N LYS A 141 -2.00 0.12 -24.68
CA LYS A 141 -2.33 -1.30 -24.92
C LYS A 141 -1.84 -2.24 -23.83
N GLY A 142 -0.97 -1.75 -22.95
CA GLY A 142 -0.40 -2.54 -21.86
C GLY A 142 0.23 -1.67 -20.80
N PHE A 143 0.76 -2.31 -19.76
CA PHE A 143 1.48 -1.63 -18.69
C PHE A 143 2.62 -2.49 -18.15
N GLN A 144 3.61 -1.84 -17.56
CA GLN A 144 4.72 -2.45 -16.85
C GLN A 144 4.79 -1.89 -15.44
N VAL A 145 5.01 -2.76 -14.45
CA VAL A 145 5.20 -2.37 -13.05
C VAL A 145 6.62 -2.71 -12.63
N ILE A 146 7.38 -1.71 -12.21
CA ILE A 146 8.81 -1.79 -11.94
C ILE A 146 9.06 -1.34 -10.50
N THR A 147 9.97 -2.01 -9.80
CA THR A 147 10.53 -1.47 -8.56
C THR A 147 11.71 -0.56 -8.86
N ALA A 148 11.70 0.63 -8.27
CA ALA A 148 12.85 1.55 -8.34
C ALA A 148 13.83 1.38 -7.17
N HIS A 149 13.64 0.33 -6.37
CA HIS A 149 14.42 0.05 -5.18
C HIS A 149 15.22 -1.25 -5.33
N SER A 150 16.51 -1.22 -5.03
CA SER A 150 17.39 -2.40 -5.05
C SER A 150 17.40 -3.13 -3.69
N ARG A 151 18.03 -4.33 -3.65
CA ARG A 151 18.22 -5.09 -2.40
C ARG A 151 19.14 -4.38 -1.38
N LYS A 152 19.93 -3.39 -1.80
CA LYS A 152 20.92 -2.69 -0.97
C LYS A 152 20.46 -1.31 -0.51
N ASP A 153 19.16 -0.99 -0.59
CA ASP A 153 18.61 0.34 -0.34
C ASP A 153 19.19 1.42 -1.30
N GLU A 154 19.67 1.00 -2.46
CA GLU A 154 20.20 1.83 -3.54
C GLU A 154 19.16 1.95 -4.67
N GLU A 155 19.38 2.85 -5.61
CA GLU A 155 18.61 2.92 -6.86
C GLU A 155 18.68 1.59 -7.61
N ALA A 156 17.54 1.10 -8.10
CA ALA A 156 17.53 -0.11 -8.89
C ALA A 156 18.22 0.11 -10.23
N ASP A 157 18.98 -0.88 -10.68
CA ASP A 157 19.52 -0.91 -12.04
C ASP A 157 18.38 -1.22 -13.02
N ILE A 158 17.85 -0.17 -13.64
CA ILE A 158 16.70 -0.25 -14.55
C ILE A 158 17.20 -0.12 -15.99
N ASP A 159 16.95 -1.14 -16.79
CA ASP A 159 17.16 -1.04 -18.24
C ASP A 159 16.02 -0.22 -18.88
N TYR A 160 16.24 1.09 -18.98
CA TYR A 160 15.25 2.02 -19.55
C TYR A 160 15.00 1.78 -21.04
N SER A 161 15.89 1.06 -21.77
CA SER A 161 15.68 0.74 -23.18
C SER A 161 14.47 -0.14 -23.42
N LEU A 162 14.06 -0.93 -22.42
CA LEU A 162 12.87 -1.78 -22.44
C LEU A 162 11.58 -1.01 -22.17
N LEU A 163 11.67 0.29 -21.83
CA LEU A 163 10.54 1.12 -21.38
C LEU A 163 10.21 2.25 -22.37
N THR A 164 10.66 2.15 -23.62
CA THR A 164 10.54 3.21 -24.64
C THR A 164 9.22 3.20 -25.40
N ASP A 165 8.46 2.08 -25.41
CA ASP A 165 7.16 1.98 -26.09
C ASP A 165 6.13 2.92 -25.44
N GLU A 166 5.77 4.00 -26.15
CA GLU A 166 4.81 5.00 -25.66
C GLU A 166 3.39 4.47 -25.48
N THR A 167 3.07 3.32 -26.07
CA THR A 167 1.79 2.65 -25.91
C THR A 167 1.73 1.77 -24.64
N ILE A 168 2.79 1.78 -23.83
CA ILE A 168 2.90 1.06 -22.56
C ILE A 168 2.98 2.06 -21.41
N THR A 169 2.05 1.95 -20.47
CA THR A 169 2.10 2.71 -19.21
C THR A 169 3.18 2.11 -18.31
N CYS A 170 4.13 2.94 -17.84
CA CYS A 170 5.12 2.52 -16.87
C CYS A 170 4.71 2.99 -15.47
N VAL A 171 4.73 2.07 -14.50
CA VAL A 171 4.44 2.35 -13.09
C VAL A 171 5.63 1.96 -12.24
N PHE A 172 6.21 2.93 -11.52
CA PHE A 172 7.36 2.67 -10.66
C PHE A 172 6.91 2.71 -9.20
N LEU A 173 7.18 1.63 -8.49
CA LEU A 173 6.97 1.52 -7.06
C LEU A 173 8.27 1.81 -6.30
N MET A 174 8.13 2.38 -5.09
CA MET A 174 9.27 2.70 -4.20
C MET A 174 10.31 3.66 -4.83
N GLY A 175 9.88 4.52 -5.77
CA GLY A 175 10.76 5.36 -6.58
C GLY A 175 10.74 6.86 -6.23
N LEU A 176 10.07 7.29 -5.17
CA LEU A 176 9.88 8.73 -4.90
C LEU A 176 11.20 9.50 -4.81
N ALA A 177 12.22 8.93 -4.18
CA ALA A 177 13.55 9.55 -4.07
C ALA A 177 14.30 9.59 -5.41
N HIS A 178 13.88 8.80 -6.40
CA HIS A 178 14.56 8.60 -7.69
C HIS A 178 13.78 9.16 -8.88
N VAL A 179 12.77 10.01 -8.64
CA VAL A 179 11.91 10.54 -9.72
C VAL A 179 12.71 11.25 -10.80
N LYS A 180 13.71 12.08 -10.41
CA LYS A 180 14.55 12.81 -11.37
C LYS A 180 15.41 11.87 -12.23
N SER A 181 16.01 10.85 -11.61
CA SER A 181 16.84 9.87 -12.34
C SER A 181 15.99 8.97 -13.23
N ILE A 182 14.79 8.56 -12.78
CA ILE A 182 13.83 7.80 -13.59
C ILE A 182 13.41 8.62 -14.82
N ALA A 183 13.02 9.88 -14.64
CA ALA A 183 12.61 10.75 -15.74
C ALA A 183 13.77 10.97 -16.75
N ALA A 184 14.97 11.27 -16.26
CA ALA A 184 16.17 11.42 -17.08
C ALA A 184 16.54 10.13 -17.82
N GLY A 185 16.47 8.98 -17.16
CA GLY A 185 16.72 7.66 -17.75
C GLY A 185 15.76 7.33 -18.89
N LEU A 186 14.46 7.57 -18.70
CA LEU A 186 13.44 7.37 -19.73
C LEU A 186 13.66 8.30 -20.94
N MET A 187 13.94 9.58 -20.71
CA MET A 187 14.24 10.52 -21.80
C MET A 187 15.54 10.16 -22.55
N LYS A 188 16.59 9.78 -21.83
CA LYS A 188 17.84 9.33 -22.43
C LYS A 188 17.66 8.07 -23.28
N ALA A 189 16.76 7.17 -22.88
CA ALA A 189 16.43 5.97 -23.63
C ALA A 189 15.54 6.24 -24.86
N GLY A 190 14.96 7.43 -25.01
CA GLY A 190 14.19 7.82 -26.19
C GLY A 190 12.70 8.15 -25.94
N ARG A 191 12.21 8.14 -24.69
CA ARG A 191 10.87 8.67 -24.41
C ARG A 191 10.85 10.18 -24.62
N ARG A 192 9.73 10.70 -25.15
CA ARG A 192 9.54 12.13 -25.34
C ARG A 192 9.56 12.88 -24.00
N ALA A 193 10.18 14.06 -23.99
CA ALA A 193 10.22 14.91 -22.80
C ALA A 193 8.84 15.40 -22.33
N ASP A 194 7.89 15.55 -23.26
CA ASP A 194 6.51 15.93 -23.02
C ASP A 194 5.58 14.75 -22.65
N THR A 195 6.13 13.52 -22.56
CA THR A 195 5.33 12.36 -22.10
C THR A 195 4.74 12.66 -20.73
N PRO A 196 3.40 12.55 -20.58
CA PRO A 196 2.74 12.82 -19.32
C PRO A 196 3.23 11.90 -18.19
N ALA A 197 3.43 12.47 -17.00
CA ALA A 197 3.88 11.77 -15.81
C ALA A 197 3.11 12.25 -14.58
N ALA A 198 2.92 11.37 -13.62
CA ALA A 198 2.32 11.71 -12.34
C ALA A 198 3.00 11.00 -11.19
N VAL A 199 2.96 11.63 -10.01
CA VAL A 199 3.32 10.98 -8.74
C VAL A 199 2.11 11.05 -7.82
N ILE A 200 1.74 9.91 -7.24
CA ILE A 200 0.58 9.78 -6.36
C ILE A 200 1.11 9.29 -5.01
N SER A 201 0.94 10.13 -3.99
CA SER A 201 1.30 9.85 -2.60
C SER A 201 0.06 9.45 -1.81
N ASN A 202 0.18 8.46 -0.91
CA ASN A 202 -0.90 7.94 -0.07
C ASN A 202 -2.17 7.58 -0.87
N GLY A 203 -1.99 6.99 -2.05
CA GLY A 203 -3.09 6.66 -2.95
C GLY A 203 -4.19 5.86 -2.26
N THR A 204 -5.46 6.16 -2.58
CA THR A 204 -6.70 5.61 -1.99
C THR A 204 -7.04 6.05 -0.56
N LEU A 205 -6.18 6.81 0.09
CA LEU A 205 -6.45 7.36 1.42
C LEU A 205 -6.96 8.81 1.31
N ALA A 206 -7.65 9.29 2.34
CA ALA A 206 -8.07 10.70 2.42
C ALA A 206 -6.89 11.67 2.41
N ALA A 207 -5.68 11.19 2.74
CA ALA A 207 -4.42 11.92 2.66
C ALA A 207 -3.77 11.86 1.27
N GLN A 208 -4.45 11.29 0.26
CA GLN A 208 -3.93 11.22 -1.11
C GLN A 208 -3.56 12.61 -1.61
N ARG A 209 -2.40 12.70 -2.24
CA ARG A 209 -1.98 13.88 -3.00
C ARG A 209 -1.37 13.41 -4.31
N LYS A 210 -1.58 14.17 -5.37
CA LYS A 210 -0.97 13.89 -6.68
C LYS A 210 -0.26 15.12 -7.22
N CYS A 211 0.77 14.87 -8.00
CA CYS A 211 1.49 15.87 -8.78
C CYS A 211 1.47 15.40 -10.24
N ILE A 212 1.00 16.24 -11.14
CA ILE A 212 0.89 15.95 -12.57
C ILE A 212 1.86 16.84 -13.33
N GLY A 213 2.58 16.24 -14.27
CA GLY A 213 3.54 16.95 -15.12
C GLY A 213 3.88 16.11 -16.35
N THR A 214 5.08 16.34 -16.85
CA THR A 214 5.73 15.61 -17.93
C THR A 214 7.07 15.06 -17.47
N LEU A 215 7.71 14.20 -18.25
CA LEU A 215 9.06 13.74 -17.92
C LEU A 215 10.05 14.90 -17.74
N ALA A 216 9.86 16.01 -18.48
CA ALA A 216 10.75 17.17 -18.40
C ALA A 216 10.65 17.91 -17.05
N ASP A 217 9.46 18.00 -16.44
CA ASP A 217 9.21 18.89 -15.31
C ASP A 217 8.75 18.19 -14.01
N ILE A 218 8.43 16.91 -14.05
CA ILE A 218 7.88 16.19 -12.89
C ILE A 218 8.83 16.20 -11.69
N GLY A 219 10.14 16.17 -11.94
CA GLY A 219 11.16 16.16 -10.90
C GLY A 219 11.17 17.46 -10.06
N GLU A 220 10.99 18.62 -10.70
CA GLU A 220 10.92 19.92 -10.03
C GLU A 220 9.58 20.09 -9.32
N LYS A 221 8.49 19.75 -9.99
CA LYS A 221 7.13 19.84 -9.45
C LYS A 221 6.94 19.04 -8.16
N ILE A 222 7.60 17.88 -8.03
CA ILE A 222 7.51 17.06 -6.81
C ILE A 222 8.21 17.73 -5.63
N GLU A 223 9.35 18.37 -5.85
CA GLU A 223 10.06 19.09 -4.79
C GLU A 223 9.20 20.24 -4.24
N GLU A 224 8.55 21.00 -5.14
CA GLU A 224 7.61 22.06 -4.76
C GLU A 224 6.39 21.51 -4.01
N ALA A 225 5.84 20.38 -4.51
CA ALA A 225 4.65 19.74 -3.92
C ALA A 225 4.93 19.07 -2.57
N LYS A 226 6.21 18.82 -2.22
CA LYS A 226 6.63 18.15 -0.98
C LYS A 226 5.89 16.85 -0.71
N LEU A 227 5.77 16.01 -1.76
CA LEU A 227 5.14 14.70 -1.64
C LEU A 227 5.98 13.76 -0.77
N THR A 228 5.31 12.88 -0.04
CA THR A 228 5.94 11.93 0.88
C THR A 228 5.59 10.49 0.54
N SER A 229 6.42 9.55 0.97
CA SER A 229 6.14 8.11 0.87
C SER A 229 5.03 7.67 1.86
N PRO A 230 4.22 6.68 1.49
CA PRO A 230 4.32 5.86 0.29
C PRO A 230 3.82 6.59 -0.96
N ALA A 231 4.53 6.42 -2.08
CA ALA A 231 4.15 7.04 -3.35
C ALA A 231 4.48 6.11 -4.54
N ILE A 232 3.76 6.31 -5.63
CA ILE A 232 3.98 5.64 -6.91
C ILE A 232 4.20 6.69 -8.00
N ILE A 233 4.98 6.33 -9.03
CA ILE A 233 5.20 7.15 -10.21
C ILE A 233 4.51 6.46 -11.38
N VAL A 234 3.81 7.19 -12.21
CA VAL A 234 3.22 6.68 -13.45
C VAL A 234 3.63 7.55 -14.61
N VAL A 235 4.02 6.93 -15.72
CA VAL A 235 4.46 7.58 -16.95
C VAL A 235 3.71 7.00 -18.14
N GLY A 236 3.10 7.86 -18.94
CA GLY A 236 2.37 7.50 -20.15
C GLY A 236 1.19 8.40 -20.43
N ASP A 237 0.70 8.38 -21.66
CA ASP A 237 -0.35 9.27 -22.15
C ASP A 237 -1.69 9.11 -21.40
N VAL A 238 -1.94 7.99 -20.72
CA VAL A 238 -3.11 7.78 -19.86
C VAL A 238 -3.20 8.79 -18.71
N VAL A 239 -2.07 9.38 -18.29
CA VAL A 239 -2.04 10.40 -17.24
C VAL A 239 -2.86 11.65 -17.64
N SER A 240 -2.92 11.99 -18.92
CA SER A 240 -3.70 13.12 -19.42
C SER A 240 -5.21 13.00 -19.20
N LEU A 241 -5.70 11.81 -18.85
CA LEU A 241 -7.11 11.56 -18.58
C LEU A 241 -7.54 11.92 -17.16
N ASN A 242 -6.57 12.20 -16.25
CA ASN A 242 -6.86 12.35 -14.82
C ASN A 242 -7.91 13.42 -14.49
N ASP A 243 -7.87 14.60 -15.11
CA ASP A 243 -8.80 15.70 -14.82
C ASP A 243 -10.26 15.34 -15.12
N ARG A 244 -10.47 14.51 -16.14
CA ARG A 244 -11.80 14.08 -16.57
C ARG A 244 -12.33 12.91 -15.75
N LEU A 245 -11.45 12.06 -15.25
CA LEU A 245 -11.78 10.80 -14.57
C LEU A 245 -11.58 10.88 -13.05
N ASP A 246 -11.10 11.99 -12.51
CA ASP A 246 -10.94 12.16 -11.07
C ASP A 246 -12.31 12.18 -10.39
N PHE A 247 -12.58 11.12 -9.63
CA PHE A 247 -13.78 10.98 -8.80
C PHE A 247 -13.44 10.99 -7.32
N PHE A 248 -12.19 10.64 -6.97
CA PHE A 248 -11.80 10.38 -5.59
C PHE A 248 -11.53 11.68 -4.84
N GLU A 249 -10.73 12.57 -5.41
CA GLU A 249 -10.38 13.87 -4.81
C GLU A 249 -11.54 14.89 -4.91
N LYS A 250 -12.53 14.63 -5.78
CA LYS A 250 -13.76 15.43 -5.90
C LYS A 250 -14.84 15.05 -4.89
N ARG A 251 -14.60 14.07 -4.02
CA ARG A 251 -15.56 13.71 -2.96
C ARG A 251 -15.75 14.87 -1.99
N PRO A 252 -16.99 15.12 -1.49
CA PRO A 252 -17.31 16.32 -0.69
C PRO A 252 -16.49 16.47 0.59
N LEU A 253 -16.04 15.38 1.18
CA LEU A 253 -15.25 15.36 2.42
C LEU A 253 -13.80 14.92 2.21
N PHE A 254 -13.32 14.88 0.96
CA PHE A 254 -11.94 14.51 0.67
C PHE A 254 -10.94 15.41 1.43
N GLY A 255 -9.94 14.78 2.05
CA GLY A 255 -8.93 15.47 2.85
C GLY A 255 -9.41 15.99 4.21
N ARG A 256 -10.67 15.73 4.60
CA ARG A 256 -11.20 16.11 5.91
C ARG A 256 -10.94 15.00 6.93
N LYS A 257 -10.31 15.35 8.05
CA LYS A 257 -10.18 14.50 9.22
C LYS A 257 -11.38 14.73 10.12
N ILE A 258 -12.16 13.68 10.38
CA ILE A 258 -13.37 13.74 11.20
C ILE A 258 -13.20 12.80 12.36
N THR A 259 -13.27 13.35 13.56
CA THR A 259 -13.28 12.57 14.80
C THR A 259 -14.71 12.23 15.14
N VAL A 260 -15.01 10.94 15.29
CA VAL A 260 -16.35 10.47 15.68
C VAL A 260 -16.29 9.74 17.02
N PRO A 261 -17.27 9.96 17.92
CA PRO A 261 -17.35 9.16 19.13
C PRO A 261 -17.58 7.69 18.74
N TYR A 262 -16.97 6.77 19.50
CA TYR A 262 -17.12 5.33 19.27
C TYR A 262 -18.59 4.95 19.51
N ILE A 263 -19.36 4.95 18.44
CA ILE A 263 -20.76 4.55 18.41
C ILE A 263 -20.81 3.18 17.73
N LYS A 264 -21.62 2.27 18.24
CA LYS A 264 -21.84 0.93 17.67
C LYS A 264 -22.40 0.92 16.23
N THR A 265 -22.63 2.08 15.62
CA THR A 265 -23.21 2.20 14.27
C THR A 265 -22.11 2.43 13.24
N ASN A 266 -21.69 1.36 12.58
CA ASN A 266 -20.75 1.38 11.46
C ASN A 266 -21.28 2.17 10.23
N GLU A 267 -22.60 2.41 10.14
CA GLU A 267 -23.23 3.06 8.99
C GLU A 267 -22.80 4.53 8.79
N LEU A 268 -22.74 5.32 9.86
CA LEU A 268 -22.29 6.72 9.78
C LEU A 268 -20.82 6.80 9.34
N ILE A 269 -19.97 5.97 9.94
CA ILE A 269 -18.54 5.90 9.61
C ILE A 269 -18.39 5.52 8.13
N ALA A 270 -19.05 4.46 7.68
CA ALA A 270 -19.02 4.04 6.29
C ALA A 270 -19.49 5.13 5.32
N LYS A 271 -20.54 5.86 5.66
CA LYS A 271 -21.04 6.97 4.85
C LYS A 271 -20.07 8.14 4.78
N LEU A 272 -19.45 8.52 5.89
CA LEU A 272 -18.44 9.58 5.91
C LEU A 272 -17.19 9.19 5.11
N GLN A 273 -16.75 7.93 5.21
CA GLN A 273 -15.64 7.41 4.40
C GLN A 273 -15.99 7.38 2.90
N GLN A 274 -17.21 6.99 2.54
CA GLN A 274 -17.69 7.07 1.14
C GLN A 274 -17.66 8.51 0.59
N LEU A 275 -17.89 9.50 1.44
CA LEU A 275 -17.78 10.91 1.10
C LEU A 275 -16.32 11.42 1.05
N GLY A 276 -15.34 10.58 1.37
CA GLY A 276 -13.92 10.86 1.28
C GLY A 276 -13.26 11.31 2.59
N ALA A 277 -13.94 11.25 3.72
CA ALA A 277 -13.37 11.64 5.01
C ALA A 277 -12.39 10.60 5.55
N ASP A 278 -11.36 11.10 6.27
CA ASP A 278 -10.50 10.32 7.16
C ASP A 278 -11.14 10.28 8.55
N ILE A 279 -11.49 9.08 9.03
CA ILE A 279 -12.26 8.92 10.26
C ILE A 279 -11.37 8.42 11.39
N THR A 280 -11.35 9.16 12.50
CA THR A 280 -10.70 8.75 13.75
C THR A 280 -11.78 8.46 14.82
N PRO A 281 -12.04 7.20 15.16
CA PRO A 281 -12.96 6.87 16.24
C PRO A 281 -12.32 7.18 17.61
N VAL A 282 -13.06 7.87 18.49
CA VAL A 282 -12.63 8.17 19.87
C VAL A 282 -13.56 7.47 20.85
N LYS A 283 -12.99 6.79 21.84
CA LYS A 283 -13.77 6.28 22.97
C LYS A 283 -14.25 7.47 23.81
N THR A 284 -15.56 7.68 23.84
CA THR A 284 -16.16 8.58 24.83
C THR A 284 -16.07 7.90 26.19
N GLY A 285 -15.19 8.39 27.07
CA GLY A 285 -15.13 7.90 28.45
C GLY A 285 -16.42 8.21 29.17
N THR A 286 -17.06 7.20 29.73
CA THR A 286 -18.04 7.37 30.80
C THR A 286 -17.25 7.76 32.05
N GLY A 287 -17.29 9.01 32.41
CA GLY A 287 -17.00 9.57 33.71
C GLY A 287 -15.63 9.34 34.37
N ALA A 288 -14.96 10.44 34.69
CA ALA A 288 -13.81 10.62 35.60
C ALA A 288 -12.41 10.32 35.03
N GLY A 289 -11.63 11.37 34.85
CA GLY A 289 -10.19 11.31 34.68
C GLY A 289 -9.69 11.87 33.35
N CYS A 290 -9.72 13.19 33.20
CA CYS A 290 -8.89 13.90 32.22
C CYS A 290 -7.42 13.67 32.61
N SER A 291 -6.73 12.79 31.90
CA SER A 291 -5.26 12.76 31.91
C SER A 291 -4.79 12.93 30.47
N SER A 292 -4.21 14.09 30.29
CA SER A 292 -3.32 14.60 29.22
C SER A 292 -2.99 13.64 28.09
N ALA A 293 -3.35 14.06 26.87
CA ALA A 293 -2.75 13.58 25.64
C ALA A 293 -1.23 13.85 25.66
N PRO A 294 -0.40 12.95 25.12
CA PRO A 294 0.98 13.31 24.84
C PRO A 294 1.03 14.26 23.65
N GLU A 295 1.44 15.47 23.88
CA GLU A 295 1.94 16.38 22.86
C GLU A 295 3.17 15.75 22.20
N GLY A 296 3.13 15.59 20.92
CA GLY A 296 4.23 15.13 20.08
C GLY A 296 4.23 15.90 18.79
N SER A 297 4.94 17.00 18.80
CA SER A 297 5.38 17.83 17.66
C SER A 297 6.47 17.14 16.83
N PRO A 298 6.93 17.79 15.76
CA PRO A 298 6.33 18.24 14.48
C PRO A 298 6.61 17.27 13.34
#